data_14feee15fc0d67850bc29e17fe3a6007
#
_entry.id   14feee15fc0d67850bc29e17fe3a6007
#
_cell.length_a   1.000
_cell.length_b   1.000
_cell.length_c   1.000
_cell.angle_alpha   90.00
_cell.angle_beta   90.00
_cell.angle_gamma   90.00
#
_symmetry.space_group_name_H-M   'P 1'
#
loop_
_entity.id
_entity.type
_entity.pdbx_description
1 polymer ?
#
loop_
_entity_poly.entity_id
_entity_poly.type
_entity_poly.pdbx_seq_one_letter_code
_entity_poly.pdbx_strand_id
1 'polypeptide(L)'
;MQFETIGYAGDVQIYKRKPFEAVPMTLDFSAVSTKVNNKKVVKAGTPIGATGAVDNTATVVGILLHDVYEERPQGKILKKAYIDTEVAEKHSGVTYATEMKTSEGCKNIIFE
;
A
#
# COMPACT_ATOMS: atom_id res chain seq x y z
N MET A 1 7.05 -1.17 -26.43
CA MET A 1 6.54 -1.40 -25.84
C MET A 1 6.20 -1.56 -25.19
N GLN A 2 6.18 -1.70 -24.99
CA GLN A 2 5.71 -2.06 -24.26
C GLN A 2 5.14 -2.32 -23.74
N PHE A 3 5.08 -2.72 -23.62
CA PHE A 3 4.27 -3.15 -23.12
C PHE A 3 3.80 -3.18 -22.38
N GLU A 4 4.02 -3.15 -22.17
CA GLU A 4 3.57 -3.43 -21.49
C GLU A 4 2.86 -3.36 -20.87
N THR A 5 2.83 -3.07 -20.83
CA THR A 5 2.06 -3.21 -20.32
C THR A 5 1.20 -3.86 -20.07
N ILE A 6 1.51 -3.96 -20.16
CA ILE A 6 0.41 -4.75 -20.12
C ILE A 6 -0.20 -4.80 -18.86
N GLY A 7 -1.32 -4.46 -18.83
CA GLY A 7 -1.96 -4.23 -17.71
C GLY A 7 -2.22 -5.43 -16.85
N TYR A 8 -1.36 -5.67 -15.94
CA TYR A 8 -1.80 -6.47 -14.85
C TYR A 8 -2.71 -5.59 -14.05
N ALA A 9 -3.95 -5.95 -13.96
CA ALA A 9 -4.91 -5.22 -13.18
C ALA A 9 -4.36 -5.06 -11.76
N GLY A 10 -4.38 -3.87 -11.24
CA GLY A 10 -3.93 -3.58 -9.89
C GLY A 10 -2.43 -3.36 -9.74
N ASP A 11 -1.65 -3.56 -10.80
CA ASP A 11 -0.21 -3.36 -10.71
C ASP A 11 0.13 -1.90 -11.00
N VAL A 12 -0.12 -1.04 -10.02
CA VAL A 12 0.06 0.40 -10.13
C VAL A 12 1.28 0.82 -9.31
N GLN A 13 2.16 1.60 -9.94
CA GLN A 13 3.33 2.13 -9.25
C GLN A 13 2.91 3.33 -8.40
N ILE A 14 2.94 3.14 -7.09
CA ILE A 14 2.58 4.21 -6.16
C ILE A 14 3.76 5.06 -5.70
N TYR A 15 4.98 4.56 -5.92
CA TYR A 15 6.16 5.38 -5.59
C TYR A 15 6.48 6.30 -6.75
N LYS A 16 6.93 7.51 -6.44
CA LYS A 16 7.20 8.52 -7.46
C LYS A 16 8.54 8.26 -8.14
N ARG A 17 9.53 7.81 -7.35
CA ARG A 17 10.85 7.51 -7.86
C ARG A 17 11.59 6.61 -6.88
N LYS A 18 12.62 5.96 -7.34
CA LYS A 18 13.50 5.15 -6.49
C LYS A 18 14.57 6.05 -5.87
N PRO A 19 15.23 5.62 -4.80
CA PRO A 19 15.15 4.29 -4.19
C PRO A 19 14.01 4.15 -3.20
N PHE A 20 13.70 2.90 -2.87
CA PHE A 20 12.77 2.62 -1.77
C PHE A 20 13.24 1.39 -1.00
N GLU A 21 12.74 1.23 0.24
CA GLU A 21 13.00 0.05 1.06
C GLU A 21 11.67 -0.52 1.50
N ALA A 22 11.54 -1.83 1.38
CA ALA A 22 10.33 -2.53 1.74
C ALA A 22 10.65 -3.78 2.53
N VAL A 23 9.74 -4.17 3.41
CA VAL A 23 9.86 -5.40 4.19
C VAL A 23 8.65 -6.29 3.93
N PRO A 24 8.82 -7.63 3.95
CA PRO A 24 7.69 -8.53 3.76
C PRO A 24 6.80 -8.55 5.01
N MET A 25 5.50 -8.75 4.79
CA MET A 25 4.54 -8.84 5.88
C MET A 25 3.33 -9.63 5.40
N THR A 26 2.78 -10.47 6.28
CA THR A 26 1.52 -11.15 6.00
C THR A 26 0.37 -10.23 6.40
N LEU A 27 -0.56 -10.00 5.48
CA LEU A 27 -1.68 -9.11 5.71
C LEU A 27 -2.86 -9.83 6.35
N ASP A 28 -3.66 -9.09 7.10
CA ASP A 28 -4.86 -9.58 7.76
C ASP A 28 -6.08 -9.14 6.94
N PHE A 29 -6.80 -10.10 6.38
CA PHE A 29 -7.97 -9.82 5.54
C PHE A 29 -9.29 -9.90 6.30
N SER A 30 -9.28 -10.10 7.62
CA SER A 30 -10.50 -10.31 8.37
C SER A 30 -11.47 -9.13 8.29
N ALA A 31 -10.95 -7.90 8.17
CA ALA A 31 -11.76 -6.69 8.06
C ALA A 31 -11.87 -6.15 6.64
N VAL A 32 -11.31 -6.85 5.65
CA VAL A 32 -11.29 -6.37 4.28
C VAL A 32 -12.61 -6.69 3.60
N SER A 33 -13.21 -5.71 2.94
CA SER A 33 -14.43 -5.88 2.17
C SER A 33 -14.27 -5.62 0.68
N THR A 34 -13.17 -4.97 0.29
CA THR A 34 -12.90 -4.67 -1.12
C THR A 34 -12.61 -5.95 -1.89
N LYS A 35 -13.32 -6.17 -3.00
CA LYS A 35 -13.15 -7.37 -3.81
C LYS A 35 -12.94 -7.03 -5.28
N VAL A 36 -12.10 -7.83 -5.93
CA VAL A 36 -11.92 -7.81 -7.38
C VAL A 36 -12.08 -9.24 -7.86
N ASN A 37 -12.99 -9.49 -8.80
CA ASN A 37 -13.29 -10.82 -9.29
C ASN A 37 -13.63 -11.81 -8.17
N ASN A 38 -14.42 -11.36 -7.20
CA ASN A 38 -14.86 -12.16 -6.05
C ASN A 38 -13.73 -12.52 -5.07
N LYS A 39 -12.57 -11.88 -5.17
CA LYS A 39 -11.45 -12.12 -4.24
C LYS A 39 -11.21 -10.87 -3.43
N LYS A 40 -11.02 -11.00 -2.13
CA LYS A 40 -10.65 -9.89 -1.29
C LYS A 40 -9.26 -9.39 -1.68
N VAL A 41 -9.11 -8.09 -1.70
CA VAL A 41 -7.84 -7.45 -2.09
C VAL A 41 -7.56 -6.26 -1.19
N VAL A 42 -6.28 -6.07 -0.84
CA VAL A 42 -5.79 -4.83 -0.26
C VAL A 42 -4.94 -4.18 -1.34
N LYS A 43 -5.34 -2.98 -1.76
CA LYS A 43 -4.69 -2.34 -2.91
C LYS A 43 -3.41 -1.61 -2.52
N ALA A 44 -2.50 -1.52 -3.47
CA ALA A 44 -1.26 -0.77 -3.29
C ALA A 44 -1.56 0.65 -2.84
N GLY A 45 -0.74 1.18 -1.96
CA GLY A 45 -0.95 2.51 -1.40
C GLY A 45 -1.74 2.52 -0.11
N THR A 46 -2.27 1.38 0.32
CA THR A 46 -3.01 1.30 1.58
C THR A 46 -2.04 1.32 2.75
N PRO A 47 -2.28 2.18 3.77
CA PRO A 47 -1.46 2.14 4.99
C PRO A 47 -1.78 0.90 5.80
N ILE A 48 -0.72 0.26 6.31
CA ILE A 48 -0.82 -1.03 7.00
C ILE A 48 -0.23 -0.90 8.40
N GLY A 49 -0.94 -1.45 9.38
CA GLY A 49 -0.49 -1.46 10.78
C GLY A 49 0.33 -2.70 11.12
N ALA A 50 0.77 -2.76 12.38
CA ALA A 50 1.68 -3.80 12.86
C ALA A 50 1.08 -5.21 12.78
N THR A 51 -0.25 -5.32 12.80
CA THR A 51 -0.92 -6.62 12.73
C THR A 51 -1.19 -7.08 11.28
N GLY A 52 -0.81 -6.26 10.30
CA GLY A 52 -1.11 -6.54 8.89
C GLY A 52 -2.45 -6.03 8.43
N ALA A 53 -3.23 -5.41 9.28
CA ALA A 53 -4.52 -4.83 8.93
C ALA A 53 -4.35 -3.39 8.43
N VAL A 54 -5.34 -2.90 7.69
CA VAL A 54 -5.36 -1.51 7.23
C VAL A 54 -5.35 -0.57 8.44
N ASP A 55 -4.47 0.43 8.42
CA ASP A 55 -4.31 1.32 9.56
C ASP A 55 -3.92 2.72 9.07
N ASN A 56 -4.93 3.58 8.91
CA ASN A 56 -4.71 4.96 8.47
C ASN A 56 -4.64 5.90 9.69
N THR A 57 -3.80 5.52 10.67
CA THR A 57 -3.65 6.27 11.92
C THR A 57 -2.18 6.37 12.31
N ALA A 58 -1.91 6.95 13.47
CA ALA A 58 -0.55 7.11 13.97
C ALA A 58 0.15 5.77 14.29
N THR A 59 -0.57 4.66 14.33
CA THR A 59 0.02 3.33 14.58
C THR A 59 0.39 2.58 13.30
N VAL A 60 0.26 3.20 12.14
CA VAL A 60 0.67 2.62 10.86
C VAL A 60 2.16 2.26 10.89
N VAL A 61 2.54 1.18 10.19
CA VAL A 61 3.95 0.79 10.09
C VAL A 61 4.53 1.00 8.69
N GLY A 62 3.70 1.25 7.69
CA GLY A 62 4.17 1.53 6.34
C GLY A 62 3.05 1.48 5.33
N ILE A 63 3.43 1.58 4.05
CA ILE A 63 2.49 1.67 2.92
C ILE A 63 2.67 0.44 2.05
N LEU A 64 1.57 -0.20 1.67
CA LEU A 64 1.62 -1.40 0.84
C LEU A 64 2.14 -1.09 -0.57
N LEU A 65 3.10 -1.87 -1.03
CA LEU A 65 3.76 -1.63 -2.32
C LEU A 65 2.96 -2.17 -3.51
N HIS A 66 2.30 -3.31 -3.35
CA HIS A 66 1.54 -3.99 -4.41
C HIS A 66 0.15 -4.34 -3.95
N ASP A 67 -0.74 -4.60 -4.89
CA ASP A 67 -2.02 -5.22 -4.56
C ASP A 67 -1.77 -6.62 -4.01
N VAL A 68 -2.45 -6.97 -2.92
CA VAL A 68 -2.32 -8.26 -2.26
C VAL A 68 -3.70 -8.89 -2.15
N TYR A 69 -3.80 -10.15 -2.56
CA TYR A 69 -5.06 -10.89 -2.53
C TYR A 69 -5.09 -11.87 -1.38
N GLU A 70 -6.30 -12.19 -0.91
CA GLU A 70 -6.50 -13.08 0.23
C GLU A 70 -5.82 -14.44 0.06
N GLU A 71 -5.83 -14.98 -1.15
CA GLU A 71 -5.25 -16.29 -1.42
C GLU A 71 -3.72 -16.30 -1.32
N ARG A 72 -3.10 -15.11 -1.38
CA ARG A 72 -1.66 -14.92 -1.20
C ARG A 72 -1.42 -13.68 -0.36
N PRO A 73 -1.62 -13.77 0.95
CA PRO A 73 -1.65 -12.58 1.82
C PRO A 73 -0.29 -11.97 2.12
N GLN A 74 0.78 -12.48 1.53
CA GLN A 74 2.11 -11.89 1.73
C GLN A 74 2.28 -10.66 0.86
N GLY A 75 2.63 -9.54 1.48
CA GLY A 75 2.87 -8.30 0.78
C GLY A 75 4.19 -7.68 1.19
N LYS A 76 4.55 -6.59 0.52
CA LYS A 76 5.72 -5.80 0.89
C LYS A 76 5.27 -4.43 1.36
N ILE A 77 5.77 -4.03 2.50
CA ILE A 77 5.40 -2.77 3.14
C ILE A 77 6.56 -1.79 2.99
N LEU A 78 6.29 -0.66 2.36
CA LEU A 78 7.31 0.37 2.17
C LEU A 78 7.61 1.05 3.51
N LYS A 79 8.90 1.07 3.86
CA LYS A 79 9.39 1.72 5.06
C LYS A 79 10.11 3.02 4.74
N LYS A 80 10.65 3.12 3.54
CA LYS A 80 11.36 4.30 3.05
C LYS A 80 11.02 4.45 1.58
N ALA A 81 10.46 5.58 1.18
CA ALA A 81 10.03 5.75 -0.20
C ALA A 81 9.65 7.20 -0.48
N TYR A 82 9.55 7.51 -1.75
CA TYR A 82 8.94 8.73 -2.24
C TYR A 82 7.59 8.32 -2.86
N ILE A 83 6.51 8.64 -2.18
CA ILE A 83 5.18 8.21 -2.59
C ILE A 83 4.53 9.26 -3.46
N ASP A 84 3.96 8.83 -4.59
CA ASP A 84 3.08 9.69 -5.38
C ASP A 84 1.71 9.67 -4.70
N THR A 85 1.47 10.65 -3.84
CA THR A 85 0.30 10.68 -2.98
C THR A 85 -0.99 10.62 -3.78
N GLU A 86 -1.08 11.37 -4.86
CA GLU A 86 -2.29 11.40 -5.67
C GLU A 86 -2.61 10.01 -6.25
N VAL A 87 -1.62 9.37 -6.84
CA VAL A 87 -1.80 8.03 -7.41
C VAL A 87 -2.12 7.01 -6.34
N ALA A 88 -1.40 7.05 -5.22
CA ALA A 88 -1.59 6.09 -4.14
C ALA A 88 -2.97 6.22 -3.51
N GLU A 89 -3.42 7.43 -3.25
CA GLU A 89 -4.75 7.64 -2.67
C GLU A 89 -5.85 7.22 -3.64
N LYS A 90 -5.68 7.54 -4.91
CA LYS A 90 -6.68 7.20 -5.92
C LYS A 90 -6.78 5.68 -6.09
N HIS A 91 -5.64 5.00 -6.18
CA HIS A 91 -5.64 3.55 -6.38
C HIS A 91 -6.13 2.80 -5.17
N SER A 92 -5.68 3.18 -3.97
CA SER A 92 -6.07 2.50 -2.74
C SER A 92 -7.48 2.82 -2.30
N GLY A 93 -7.99 4.00 -2.69
CA GLY A 93 -9.27 4.49 -2.20
C GLY A 93 -9.21 5.08 -0.79
N VAL A 94 -8.00 5.23 -0.25
CA VAL A 94 -7.81 5.75 1.12
C VAL A 94 -7.23 7.15 1.04
N THR A 95 -7.89 8.10 1.71
CA THR A 95 -7.35 9.44 1.86
C THR A 95 -6.45 9.45 3.09
N TYR A 96 -5.16 9.73 2.88
CA TYR A 96 -4.19 9.64 3.97
C TYR A 96 -4.47 10.67 5.07
N ALA A 97 -4.60 10.19 6.29
CA ALA A 97 -4.76 11.05 7.45
C ALA A 97 -3.43 11.74 7.78
N THR A 98 -3.50 12.98 8.25
CA THR A 98 -2.29 13.72 8.63
C THR A 98 -1.52 12.98 9.73
N GLU A 99 -2.23 12.44 10.72
CA GLU A 99 -1.60 11.67 11.79
C GLU A 99 -0.88 10.42 11.28
N MET A 100 -1.40 9.81 10.22
CA MET A 100 -0.74 8.67 9.58
C MET A 100 0.56 9.12 8.88
N LYS A 101 0.49 10.21 8.12
CA LYS A 101 1.64 10.69 7.36
C LYS A 101 2.78 11.18 8.26
N THR A 102 2.46 11.64 9.45
CA THR A 102 3.46 12.15 10.40
C THR A 102 3.86 11.12 11.46
N SER A 103 3.39 9.88 11.32
CA SER A 103 3.65 8.82 12.29
C SER A 103 5.09 8.33 12.24
N GLU A 104 5.51 7.60 13.30
CA GLU A 104 6.81 6.95 13.33
C GLU A 104 6.99 5.96 12.20
N GLY A 105 5.94 5.22 11.85
CA GLY A 105 6.01 4.23 10.77
C GLY A 105 6.25 4.83 9.40
N CYS A 106 5.92 6.10 9.21
CA CYS A 106 6.09 6.79 7.94
C CYS A 106 7.17 7.87 7.99
N LYS A 107 8.01 7.88 9.03
CA LYS A 107 9.01 8.96 9.19
C LYS A 107 10.01 9.04 8.05
N ASN A 108 10.27 7.94 7.36
CA ASN A 108 11.17 7.88 6.22
C ASN A 108 10.44 7.86 4.88
N ILE A 109 9.14 8.11 4.89
CA ILE A 109 8.33 8.17 3.67
C ILE A 109 8.03 9.64 3.40
N ILE A 110 8.31 10.06 2.16
CA ILE A 110 8.03 11.41 1.70
C ILE A 110 6.82 11.34 0.79
N PHE A 111 5.75 12.01 1.17
CA PHE A 111 4.51 12.03 0.40
C PHE A 111 4.57 13.21 -0.56
N GLU A 112 4.74 12.92 -1.83
CA GLU A 112 4.83 13.93 -2.89
C GLU A 112 3.56 13.93 -3.74
#